data_2aa7086709228c90e6c262550a6e53d9
#
_entry.id   2aa7086709228c90e6c262550a6e53d9
#
_cell.length_a   1.000
_cell.length_b   1.000
_cell.length_c   1.000
_cell.angle_alpha   90.00
_cell.angle_beta   90.00
_cell.angle_gamma   90.00
#
_symmetry.space_group_name_H-M   'P 1'
#
loop_
_entity.id
_entity.type
_entity.pdbx_description
1 polymer ?
#
loop_
_entity_poly.entity_id
_entity_poly.type
_entity_poly.pdbx_seq_one_letter_code
_entity_poly.pdbx_strand_id
1 'polypeptide(L)'
;MVGSLTIVVNPAAGGGRAIRHLPAVRTVLDAAGARYLICQSSSLGHARAIAAEAAVRGDLVVAFGGDGMAGAIASAVAQAKPGGDGVFGVIAAGRGNDLARTYGIPLGPADAARLLLAGESRPMDLVALAGEGGSQVTVAGSVYLGIASAAGQIANDTRLIRGPLVYPVAALRALAGWEPVTFHVDATISTSTAGTVTAPQEFAGYGVVVANLPYFGAGMKVAPKADPGDGVLDIVLMRHAPKLTFLRVLTKIRKGAHIELDQIDTVRATAVTVTFDRPLKVGADGELFDLLPPLRISVLPEALYVIAPRVGRIGCLT
;
A
#
# COMPACT_ATOMS: atom_id res chain seq x y z
N MET A 1 -7.21 -27.37 -5.48
CA MET A 1 -7.88 -26.81 -6.69
C MET A 1 -8.28 -25.40 -6.34
N VAL A 2 -7.85 -24.41 -7.14
CA VAL A 2 -8.30 -23.04 -6.98
C VAL A 2 -9.81 -23.02 -7.19
N GLY A 3 -10.56 -22.46 -6.23
CA GLY A 3 -12.02 -22.27 -6.36
C GLY A 3 -12.38 -21.40 -7.56
N SER A 4 -13.55 -20.78 -7.55
CA SER A 4 -13.89 -19.76 -8.57
C SER A 4 -13.05 -18.49 -8.37
N LEU A 5 -12.73 -17.79 -9.46
CA LEU A 5 -12.07 -16.49 -9.42
C LEU A 5 -13.08 -15.39 -9.71
N THR A 6 -13.09 -14.33 -8.90
CA THR A 6 -13.79 -13.09 -9.25
C THR A 6 -12.78 -11.99 -9.54
N ILE A 7 -12.71 -11.58 -10.82
CA ILE A 7 -11.77 -10.56 -11.31
C ILE A 7 -12.50 -9.24 -11.38
N VAL A 8 -12.13 -8.32 -10.50
CA VAL A 8 -12.69 -6.96 -10.45
C VAL A 8 -11.79 -6.04 -11.28
N VAL A 9 -12.33 -5.50 -12.37
CA VAL A 9 -11.57 -4.71 -13.34
C VAL A 9 -11.93 -3.23 -13.20
N ASN A 10 -10.91 -2.37 -13.10
CA ASN A 10 -11.11 -0.92 -13.27
C ASN A 10 -10.88 -0.54 -14.74
N PRO A 11 -11.94 -0.19 -15.50
CA PRO A 11 -11.81 0.13 -16.92
C PRO A 11 -10.88 1.30 -17.22
N ALA A 12 -10.79 2.27 -16.30
CA ALA A 12 -9.96 3.47 -16.45
C ALA A 12 -8.49 3.25 -16.04
N ALA A 13 -8.16 2.10 -15.42
CA ALA A 13 -6.82 1.85 -14.91
C ALA A 13 -5.75 1.94 -16.01
N GLY A 14 -4.68 2.70 -15.71
CA GLY A 14 -3.57 2.92 -16.62
C GLY A 14 -3.96 3.54 -17.95
N GLY A 15 -5.02 4.35 -18.01
CA GLY A 15 -5.54 4.90 -19.27
C GLY A 15 -6.17 3.83 -20.16
N GLY A 16 -6.94 2.92 -19.59
CA GLY A 16 -7.64 1.82 -20.27
C GLY A 16 -6.77 0.58 -20.54
N ARG A 17 -5.58 0.50 -19.94
CA ARG A 17 -4.70 -0.70 -20.09
C ARG A 17 -5.37 -1.97 -19.57
N ALA A 18 -6.09 -1.91 -18.46
CA ALA A 18 -6.76 -3.08 -17.90
C ALA A 18 -7.71 -3.72 -18.93
N ILE A 19 -8.56 -2.93 -19.58
CA ILE A 19 -9.48 -3.41 -20.61
C ILE A 19 -8.74 -3.93 -21.83
N ARG A 20 -7.70 -3.23 -22.31
CA ARG A 20 -6.91 -3.68 -23.48
C ARG A 20 -6.22 -5.04 -23.25
N HIS A 21 -5.84 -5.33 -22.01
CA HIS A 21 -5.15 -6.59 -21.66
C HIS A 21 -6.09 -7.70 -21.21
N LEU A 22 -7.37 -7.40 -20.99
CA LEU A 22 -8.36 -8.39 -20.56
C LEU A 22 -8.48 -9.62 -21.49
N PRO A 23 -8.41 -9.50 -22.84
CA PRO A 23 -8.40 -10.66 -23.72
C PRO A 23 -7.24 -11.63 -23.45
N ALA A 24 -6.03 -11.12 -23.18
CA ALA A 24 -4.88 -11.97 -22.89
C ALA A 24 -5.04 -12.73 -21.54
N VAL A 25 -5.68 -12.11 -20.55
CA VAL A 25 -6.03 -12.75 -19.27
C VAL A 25 -7.04 -13.87 -19.51
N ARG A 26 -8.12 -13.59 -20.26
CA ARG A 26 -9.14 -14.60 -20.62
C ARG A 26 -8.53 -15.80 -21.32
N THR A 27 -7.70 -15.58 -22.34
CA THR A 27 -7.03 -16.67 -23.07
C THR A 27 -6.30 -17.64 -22.12
N VAL A 28 -5.61 -17.13 -21.11
CA VAL A 28 -4.90 -17.96 -20.13
C VAL A 28 -5.87 -18.75 -19.24
N LEU A 29 -6.93 -18.10 -18.75
CA LEU A 29 -7.90 -18.71 -17.85
C LEU A 29 -8.74 -19.77 -18.59
N ASP A 30 -9.18 -19.47 -19.82
CA ASP A 30 -9.94 -20.39 -20.66
C ASP A 30 -9.12 -21.63 -21.02
N ALA A 31 -7.85 -21.44 -21.41
CA ALA A 31 -6.94 -22.55 -21.72
C ALA A 31 -6.69 -23.48 -20.53
N ALA A 32 -6.79 -22.94 -19.32
CA ALA A 32 -6.65 -23.71 -18.08
C ALA A 32 -7.99 -24.32 -17.58
N GLY A 33 -9.11 -24.08 -18.27
CA GLY A 33 -10.44 -24.49 -17.82
C GLY A 33 -10.86 -23.87 -16.48
N ALA A 34 -10.33 -22.71 -16.13
CA ALA A 34 -10.62 -22.04 -14.87
C ALA A 34 -12.06 -21.51 -14.83
N ARG A 35 -12.71 -21.63 -13.68
CA ARG A 35 -14.01 -20.98 -13.43
C ARG A 35 -13.78 -19.56 -12.95
N TYR A 36 -14.26 -18.57 -13.68
CA TYR A 36 -14.07 -17.18 -13.31
C TYR A 36 -15.24 -16.28 -13.69
N LEU A 37 -15.38 -15.18 -12.95
CA LEU A 37 -16.30 -14.08 -13.23
C LEU A 37 -15.49 -12.79 -13.42
N ILE A 38 -15.83 -11.98 -14.41
CA ILE A 38 -15.23 -10.67 -14.63
C ILE A 38 -16.27 -9.60 -14.37
N CYS A 39 -15.98 -8.74 -13.40
CA CYS A 39 -16.83 -7.63 -13.00
C CYS A 39 -16.11 -6.29 -13.24
N GLN A 40 -16.69 -5.41 -14.03
CA GLN A 40 -16.18 -4.05 -14.21
C GLN A 40 -16.69 -3.14 -13.10
N SER A 41 -15.78 -2.47 -12.39
CA SER A 41 -16.17 -1.51 -11.37
C SER A 41 -16.39 -0.12 -11.96
N SER A 42 -17.39 0.59 -11.47
CA SER A 42 -17.68 1.99 -11.81
C SER A 42 -17.04 2.98 -10.84
N SER A 43 -16.67 2.51 -9.63
CA SER A 43 -16.03 3.30 -8.57
C SER A 43 -15.25 2.39 -7.63
N LEU A 44 -14.43 2.96 -6.72
CA LEU A 44 -13.77 2.19 -5.66
C LEU A 44 -14.79 1.57 -4.69
N GLY A 45 -15.85 2.28 -4.34
CA GLY A 45 -16.94 1.72 -3.51
C GLY A 45 -17.61 0.52 -4.16
N HIS A 46 -17.89 0.59 -5.47
CA HIS A 46 -18.42 -0.55 -6.22
C HIS A 46 -17.42 -1.73 -6.28
N ALA A 47 -16.14 -1.45 -6.45
CA ALA A 47 -15.10 -2.48 -6.42
C ALA A 47 -15.04 -3.19 -5.06
N ARG A 48 -15.12 -2.44 -3.94
CA ARG A 48 -15.18 -2.99 -2.57
C ARG A 48 -16.40 -3.89 -2.37
N ALA A 49 -17.58 -3.47 -2.85
CA ALA A 49 -18.81 -4.26 -2.72
C ALA A 49 -18.69 -5.60 -3.47
N ILE A 50 -18.27 -5.58 -4.74
CA ILE A 50 -18.03 -6.79 -5.52
C ILE A 50 -17.02 -7.71 -4.82
N ALA A 51 -15.93 -7.16 -4.30
CA ALA A 51 -14.88 -7.90 -3.63
C ALA A 51 -15.37 -8.58 -2.35
N ALA A 52 -16.14 -7.86 -1.53
CA ALA A 52 -16.71 -8.39 -0.30
C ALA A 52 -17.68 -9.56 -0.57
N GLU A 53 -18.59 -9.40 -1.53
CA GLU A 53 -19.51 -10.46 -1.92
C GLU A 53 -18.79 -11.70 -2.46
N ALA A 54 -17.75 -11.50 -3.28
CA ALA A 54 -16.95 -12.59 -3.82
C ALA A 54 -16.16 -13.32 -2.72
N ALA A 55 -15.57 -12.57 -1.78
CA ALA A 55 -14.87 -13.15 -0.64
C ALA A 55 -15.80 -14.00 0.24
N VAL A 56 -17.02 -13.51 0.52
CA VAL A 56 -18.03 -14.29 1.29
C VAL A 56 -18.35 -15.60 0.59
N ARG A 57 -18.44 -15.62 -0.75
CA ARG A 57 -18.64 -16.87 -1.53
C ARG A 57 -17.44 -17.82 -1.49
N GLY A 58 -16.26 -17.36 -1.01
CA GLY A 58 -15.03 -18.14 -1.03
C GLY A 58 -14.27 -18.09 -2.35
N ASP A 59 -14.54 -17.10 -3.20
CA ASP A 59 -13.80 -16.91 -4.45
C ASP A 59 -12.38 -16.37 -4.16
N LEU A 60 -11.42 -16.70 -5.03
CA LEU A 60 -10.19 -15.94 -5.15
C LEU A 60 -10.53 -14.57 -5.76
N VAL A 61 -10.43 -13.50 -4.98
CA VAL A 61 -10.76 -12.16 -5.44
C VAL A 61 -9.54 -11.51 -6.08
N VAL A 62 -9.66 -11.07 -7.32
CA VAL A 62 -8.53 -10.52 -8.09
C VAL A 62 -8.76 -9.05 -8.42
N ALA A 63 -7.83 -8.20 -8.02
CA ALA A 63 -7.79 -6.80 -8.43
C ALA A 63 -7.09 -6.67 -9.79
N PHE A 64 -7.80 -6.25 -10.82
CA PHE A 64 -7.21 -5.89 -12.09
C PHE A 64 -7.23 -4.37 -12.25
N GLY A 65 -6.19 -3.71 -11.75
CA GLY A 65 -6.14 -2.27 -11.66
C GLY A 65 -4.79 -1.71 -11.18
N GLY A 66 -4.83 -0.51 -10.63
CA GLY A 66 -3.69 0.13 -9.97
C GLY A 66 -3.72 -0.06 -8.45
N ASP A 67 -2.73 0.54 -7.77
CA ASP A 67 -2.48 0.37 -6.32
C ASP A 67 -3.69 0.73 -5.45
N GLY A 68 -4.36 1.86 -5.69
CA GLY A 68 -5.54 2.25 -4.92
C GLY A 68 -6.71 1.26 -5.03
N MET A 69 -6.90 0.63 -6.21
CA MET A 69 -7.89 -0.44 -6.36
C MET A 69 -7.44 -1.73 -5.68
N ALA A 70 -6.17 -2.08 -5.78
CA ALA A 70 -5.61 -3.26 -5.13
C ALA A 70 -5.76 -3.16 -3.61
N GLY A 71 -5.42 -2.00 -3.01
CA GLY A 71 -5.62 -1.73 -1.59
C GLY A 71 -7.10 -1.78 -1.18
N ALA A 72 -7.98 -1.15 -1.95
CA ALA A 72 -9.42 -1.15 -1.67
C ALA A 72 -10.03 -2.57 -1.68
N ILE A 73 -9.62 -3.41 -2.63
CA ILE A 73 -10.09 -4.80 -2.73
C ILE A 73 -9.48 -5.65 -1.62
N ALA A 74 -8.17 -5.55 -1.35
CA ALA A 74 -7.53 -6.27 -0.25
C ALA A 74 -8.23 -5.98 1.09
N SER A 75 -8.49 -4.70 1.38
CA SER A 75 -9.21 -4.27 2.58
C SER A 75 -10.63 -4.85 2.65
N ALA A 76 -11.35 -4.86 1.52
CA ALA A 76 -12.71 -5.41 1.46
C ALA A 76 -12.73 -6.93 1.66
N VAL A 77 -11.75 -7.66 1.11
CA VAL A 77 -11.58 -9.10 1.30
C VAL A 77 -11.31 -9.43 2.77
N ALA A 78 -10.38 -8.72 3.41
CA ALA A 78 -10.05 -8.93 4.82
C ALA A 78 -11.24 -8.62 5.74
N GLN A 79 -11.99 -7.54 5.48
CA GLN A 79 -13.20 -7.18 6.25
C GLN A 79 -14.33 -8.21 6.08
N ALA A 80 -14.48 -8.79 4.89
CA ALA A 80 -15.48 -9.84 4.62
C ALA A 80 -15.09 -11.21 5.20
N LYS A 81 -13.80 -11.40 5.51
CA LYS A 81 -13.20 -12.62 6.05
C LYS A 81 -12.34 -12.31 7.28
N PRO A 82 -12.95 -11.92 8.41
CA PRO A 82 -12.21 -11.46 9.59
C PRO A 82 -11.36 -12.57 10.25
N GLY A 83 -11.51 -13.82 9.84
CA GLY A 83 -10.65 -14.93 10.25
C GLY A 83 -9.31 -15.02 9.51
N GLY A 84 -9.01 -14.08 8.59
CA GLY A 84 -7.77 -14.05 7.83
C GLY A 84 -7.68 -15.09 6.69
N ASP A 85 -8.76 -15.80 6.37
CA ASP A 85 -8.80 -16.84 5.33
C ASP A 85 -9.18 -16.31 3.92
N GLY A 86 -9.28 -14.99 3.77
CA GLY A 86 -9.54 -14.34 2.50
C GLY A 86 -8.35 -14.47 1.54
N VAL A 87 -8.61 -14.87 0.29
CA VAL A 87 -7.55 -15.03 -0.72
C VAL A 87 -7.67 -13.95 -1.78
N PHE A 88 -6.56 -13.28 -2.05
CA PHE A 88 -6.48 -12.11 -2.90
C PHE A 88 -5.42 -12.29 -4.00
N GLY A 89 -5.68 -11.78 -5.18
CA GLY A 89 -4.74 -11.77 -6.29
C GLY A 89 -4.66 -10.41 -6.98
N VAL A 90 -3.57 -10.17 -7.71
CA VAL A 90 -3.35 -8.90 -8.41
C VAL A 90 -2.97 -9.13 -9.86
N ILE A 91 -3.62 -8.41 -10.77
CA ILE A 91 -3.18 -8.18 -12.14
C ILE A 91 -2.90 -6.67 -12.28
N ALA A 92 -1.63 -6.34 -12.35
CA ALA A 92 -1.18 -4.96 -12.30
C ALA A 92 -1.49 -4.19 -13.60
N ALA A 93 -2.21 -3.06 -13.50
CA ALA A 93 -2.47 -2.15 -14.61
C ALA A 93 -2.23 -0.67 -14.25
N GLY A 94 -1.72 -0.41 -13.06
CA GLY A 94 -1.41 0.92 -12.54
C GLY A 94 -0.09 1.49 -13.03
N ARG A 95 0.36 2.57 -12.39
CA ARG A 95 1.66 3.20 -12.62
C ARG A 95 2.74 2.70 -11.65
N GLY A 96 2.38 2.54 -10.38
CA GLY A 96 3.28 2.09 -9.31
C GLY A 96 3.37 0.59 -9.27
N ASN A 97 2.22 -0.04 -9.12
CA ASN A 97 2.06 -1.49 -8.92
C ASN A 97 2.88 -1.96 -7.71
N ASP A 98 2.77 -1.20 -6.63
CA ASP A 98 3.63 -1.30 -5.46
C ASP A 98 3.43 -2.67 -4.75
N LEU A 99 2.18 -3.13 -4.64
CA LEU A 99 1.85 -4.43 -4.09
C LEU A 99 2.38 -5.58 -4.98
N ALA A 100 2.20 -5.48 -6.29
CA ALA A 100 2.71 -6.49 -7.22
C ALA A 100 4.25 -6.59 -7.16
N ARG A 101 4.94 -5.45 -7.05
CA ARG A 101 6.41 -5.40 -6.88
C ARG A 101 6.86 -6.04 -5.57
N THR A 102 6.14 -5.77 -4.47
CA THR A 102 6.46 -6.32 -3.15
C THR A 102 6.43 -7.84 -3.15
N TYR A 103 5.41 -8.41 -3.75
CA TYR A 103 5.24 -9.87 -3.80
C TYR A 103 5.92 -10.54 -5.00
N GLY A 104 6.62 -9.79 -5.86
CA GLY A 104 7.26 -10.35 -7.06
C GLY A 104 6.25 -10.84 -8.11
N ILE A 105 5.03 -10.32 -8.09
CA ILE A 105 3.98 -10.66 -9.06
C ILE A 105 4.37 -10.10 -10.43
N PRO A 106 4.33 -10.90 -11.51
CA PRO A 106 4.63 -10.43 -12.85
C PRO A 106 3.75 -9.25 -13.28
N LEU A 107 4.37 -8.23 -13.89
CA LEU A 107 3.64 -7.08 -14.39
C LEU A 107 2.93 -7.35 -15.74
N GLY A 108 3.32 -8.43 -16.42
CA GLY A 108 2.63 -8.90 -17.63
C GLY A 108 1.29 -9.55 -17.27
N PRO A 109 0.15 -9.06 -17.82
CA PRO A 109 -1.17 -9.55 -17.42
C PRO A 109 -1.42 -11.03 -17.64
N ALA A 110 -0.88 -11.60 -18.74
CA ALA A 110 -0.96 -13.04 -19.02
C ALA A 110 -0.13 -13.88 -18.01
N ASP A 111 1.05 -13.38 -17.63
CA ASP A 111 1.90 -14.07 -16.66
C ASP A 111 1.32 -13.97 -15.24
N ALA A 112 0.74 -12.81 -14.89
CA ALA A 112 -0.01 -12.65 -13.66
C ALA A 112 -1.22 -13.61 -13.60
N ALA A 113 -1.95 -13.79 -14.71
CA ALA A 113 -3.05 -14.74 -14.80
C ALA A 113 -2.57 -16.20 -14.61
N ARG A 114 -1.42 -16.59 -15.19
CA ARG A 114 -0.80 -17.90 -14.94
C ARG A 114 -0.43 -18.07 -13.46
N LEU A 115 0.11 -17.02 -12.85
CA LEU A 115 0.43 -17.04 -11.43
C LEU A 115 -0.79 -17.25 -10.54
N LEU A 116 -1.94 -16.64 -10.84
CA LEU A 116 -3.17 -16.85 -10.09
C LEU A 116 -3.61 -18.33 -10.05
N LEU A 117 -3.25 -19.10 -11.07
CA LEU A 117 -3.59 -20.53 -11.18
C LEU A 117 -2.54 -21.46 -10.55
N ALA A 118 -1.27 -21.05 -10.50
CA ALA A 118 -0.14 -21.89 -10.14
C ALA A 118 0.68 -21.38 -8.95
N GLY A 119 0.40 -20.17 -8.46
CA GLY A 119 1.07 -19.56 -7.34
C GLY A 119 0.73 -20.21 -5.99
N GLU A 120 1.37 -19.73 -4.95
CA GLU A 120 1.09 -20.11 -3.58
C GLU A 120 0.51 -18.93 -2.78
N SER A 121 -0.31 -19.26 -1.77
CA SER A 121 -0.86 -18.29 -0.85
C SER A 121 0.21 -17.87 0.15
N ARG A 122 0.47 -16.57 0.26
CA ARG A 122 1.38 -15.98 1.23
C ARG A 122 0.61 -15.02 2.14
N PRO A 123 0.84 -15.06 3.46
CA PRO A 123 0.16 -14.16 4.38
C PRO A 123 0.48 -12.70 4.03
N MET A 124 -0.50 -11.84 4.28
CA MET A 124 -0.39 -10.40 4.15
C MET A 124 -1.02 -9.72 5.35
N ASP A 125 -0.23 -8.91 6.01
CA ASP A 125 -0.68 -7.99 7.03
C ASP A 125 -1.41 -6.81 6.38
N LEU A 126 -2.30 -6.19 7.12
CA LEU A 126 -2.91 -4.91 6.78
C LEU A 126 -2.67 -3.92 7.91
N VAL A 127 -3.09 -2.69 7.70
CA VAL A 127 -2.96 -1.61 8.67
C VAL A 127 -4.35 -1.11 9.06
N ALA A 128 -4.60 -1.04 10.36
CA ALA A 128 -5.75 -0.34 10.91
C ALA A 128 -5.36 1.11 11.17
N LEU A 129 -6.12 2.06 10.66
CA LEU A 129 -5.98 3.49 10.86
C LEU A 129 -7.26 4.05 11.45
N ALA A 130 -7.16 4.77 12.56
CA ALA A 130 -8.28 5.49 13.16
C ALA A 130 -7.83 6.88 13.66
N GLY A 131 -8.66 7.89 13.48
CA GLY A 131 -8.53 9.19 14.12
C GLY A 131 -9.44 9.31 15.33
N GLU A 132 -9.40 10.45 16.01
CA GLU A 132 -10.28 10.72 17.15
C GLU A 132 -11.75 10.69 16.71
N GLY A 133 -12.57 9.90 17.42
CA GLY A 133 -14.03 9.77 17.16
C GLY A 133 -14.39 9.20 15.78
N GLY A 134 -13.43 8.75 14.99
CA GLY A 134 -13.62 8.29 13.62
C GLY A 134 -13.79 6.78 13.46
N SER A 135 -14.35 6.39 12.33
CA SER A 135 -14.40 4.98 11.92
C SER A 135 -12.98 4.50 11.55
N GLN A 136 -12.72 3.24 11.83
CA GLN A 136 -11.46 2.59 11.44
C GLN A 136 -11.41 2.40 9.92
N VAL A 137 -10.29 2.76 9.32
CA VAL A 137 -9.96 2.52 7.92
C VAL A 137 -8.93 1.39 7.84
N THR A 138 -9.13 0.43 6.96
CA THR A 138 -8.16 -0.63 6.68
C THR A 138 -7.35 -0.26 5.45
N VAL A 139 -6.01 -0.36 5.56
CA VAL A 139 -5.04 0.09 4.56
C VAL A 139 -4.11 -1.08 4.23
N ALA A 140 -3.84 -1.29 2.95
CA ALA A 140 -2.95 -2.37 2.51
C ALA A 140 -1.48 -1.95 2.44
N GLY A 141 -1.21 -0.73 2.03
CA GLY A 141 0.14 -0.23 1.77
C GLY A 141 0.70 0.65 2.89
N SER A 142 0.41 1.92 2.88
CA SER A 142 1.03 2.87 3.79
C SER A 142 0.05 3.97 4.22
N VAL A 143 0.20 4.41 5.47
CA VAL A 143 -0.36 5.66 6.00
C VAL A 143 0.73 6.72 5.98
N TYR A 144 0.42 7.90 5.49
CA TYR A 144 1.41 8.97 5.37
C TYR A 144 0.84 10.34 5.70
N LEU A 145 1.66 11.17 6.33
CA LEU A 145 1.35 12.52 6.78
C LEU A 145 2.43 13.50 6.34
N GLY A 146 2.07 14.77 6.33
CA GLY A 146 3.01 15.84 6.06
C GLY A 146 3.23 16.07 4.57
N ILE A 147 4.49 16.22 4.16
CA ILE A 147 4.82 16.56 2.77
C ILE A 147 4.33 15.52 1.76
N ALA A 148 4.26 14.24 2.16
CA ALA A 148 3.79 13.17 1.29
C ALA A 148 2.29 13.32 0.97
N SER A 149 1.46 13.64 1.96
CA SER A 149 0.03 13.90 1.75
C SER A 149 -0.21 15.21 1.00
N ALA A 150 0.56 16.26 1.29
CA ALA A 150 0.51 17.52 0.55
C ALA A 150 0.87 17.34 -0.93
N ALA A 151 1.91 16.57 -1.23
CA ALA A 151 2.27 16.23 -2.60
C ALA A 151 1.18 15.40 -3.30
N GLY A 152 0.56 14.45 -2.58
CA GLY A 152 -0.58 13.68 -3.08
C GLY A 152 -1.77 14.57 -3.45
N GLN A 153 -2.10 15.54 -2.60
CA GLN A 153 -3.15 16.52 -2.86
C GLN A 153 -2.85 17.35 -4.10
N ILE A 154 -1.63 17.94 -4.18
CA ILE A 154 -1.20 18.73 -5.35
C ILE A 154 -1.24 17.87 -6.64
N ALA A 155 -0.84 16.60 -6.57
CA ALA A 155 -0.88 15.70 -7.70
C ALA A 155 -2.32 15.42 -8.18
N ASN A 156 -3.26 15.27 -7.26
CA ASN A 156 -4.69 15.05 -7.57
C ASN A 156 -5.34 16.30 -8.16
N ASP A 157 -4.98 17.49 -7.67
CA ASP A 157 -5.52 18.77 -8.13
C ASP A 157 -4.89 19.23 -9.46
N THR A 158 -3.73 18.71 -9.82
CA THR A 158 -2.99 19.12 -11.02
C THR A 158 -3.53 18.41 -12.27
N ARG A 159 -4.40 19.09 -13.03
CA ARG A 159 -4.94 18.60 -14.32
C ARG A 159 -4.02 18.83 -15.52
N LEU A 160 -3.09 19.79 -15.42
CA LEU A 160 -2.23 20.25 -16.52
C LEU A 160 -1.03 19.34 -16.77
N ILE A 161 -0.52 18.65 -15.76
CA ILE A 161 0.64 17.75 -15.88
C ILE A 161 0.13 16.33 -15.90
N ARG A 162 0.44 15.58 -16.96
CA ARG A 162 0.07 14.17 -17.11
C ARG A 162 1.34 13.30 -17.20
N GLY A 163 1.23 12.03 -16.81
CA GLY A 163 2.33 11.09 -16.96
C GLY A 163 3.26 11.01 -15.74
N PRO A 164 4.50 10.55 -15.89
CA PRO A 164 5.42 10.23 -14.79
C PRO A 164 5.94 11.45 -14.03
N LEU A 165 5.82 12.67 -14.59
CA LEU A 165 6.32 13.90 -13.96
C LEU A 165 5.35 14.52 -12.94
N VAL A 166 4.11 14.04 -12.83
CA VAL A 166 3.11 14.59 -11.90
C VAL A 166 3.62 14.56 -10.45
N TYR A 167 4.07 13.40 -9.98
CA TYR A 167 4.53 13.24 -8.60
C TYR A 167 5.83 14.01 -8.27
N PRO A 168 6.88 13.98 -9.11
CA PRO A 168 8.07 14.81 -8.90
C PRO A 168 7.77 16.29 -8.82
N VAL A 169 6.93 16.81 -9.71
CA VAL A 169 6.55 18.23 -9.69
C VAL A 169 5.70 18.57 -8.46
N ALA A 170 4.76 17.70 -8.10
CA ALA A 170 3.94 17.88 -6.90
C ALA A 170 4.82 17.86 -5.63
N ALA A 171 5.79 16.96 -5.53
CA ALA A 171 6.73 16.89 -4.42
C ALA A 171 7.60 18.16 -4.30
N LEU A 172 8.09 18.69 -5.43
CA LEU A 172 8.86 19.94 -5.44
C LEU A 172 8.00 21.14 -5.05
N ARG A 173 6.75 21.22 -5.51
CA ARG A 173 5.81 22.27 -5.10
C ARG A 173 5.46 22.16 -3.62
N ALA A 174 5.19 20.95 -3.13
CA ALA A 174 4.96 20.73 -1.71
C ALA A 174 6.16 21.18 -0.89
N LEU A 175 7.38 20.80 -1.28
CA LEU A 175 8.61 21.21 -0.60
C LEU A 175 8.83 22.72 -0.60
N ALA A 176 8.54 23.41 -1.71
CA ALA A 176 8.71 24.86 -1.81
C ALA A 176 7.83 25.61 -0.80
N GLY A 177 6.57 25.20 -0.64
CA GLY A 177 5.61 25.78 0.30
C GLY A 177 5.59 25.15 1.69
N TRP A 178 6.40 24.13 1.96
CA TRP A 178 6.34 23.42 3.23
C TRP A 178 6.95 24.20 4.37
N GLU A 179 6.18 24.27 5.45
CA GLU A 179 6.66 24.69 6.77
C GLU A 179 6.70 23.47 7.69
N PRO A 180 7.74 23.30 8.51
CA PRO A 180 7.84 22.19 9.44
C PRO A 180 6.62 22.06 10.34
N VAL A 181 6.24 20.83 10.63
CA VAL A 181 5.17 20.46 11.56
C VAL A 181 5.81 19.74 12.72
N THR A 182 5.35 20.01 13.94
CA THR A 182 5.75 19.24 15.11
C THR A 182 4.92 17.98 15.18
N PHE A 183 5.61 16.83 15.12
CA PHE A 183 5.02 15.51 15.27
C PHE A 183 5.41 14.93 16.63
N HIS A 184 4.44 14.33 17.31
CA HIS A 184 4.67 13.45 18.46
C HIS A 184 4.30 12.05 18.00
N VAL A 185 5.25 11.13 18.09
CA VAL A 185 5.13 9.76 17.60
C VAL A 185 5.44 8.81 18.75
N ASP A 186 4.45 8.03 19.17
CA ASP A 186 4.58 7.00 20.18
C ASP A 186 4.51 5.63 19.52
N ALA A 187 5.68 5.05 19.25
CA ALA A 187 5.80 3.74 18.65
C ALA A 187 5.78 2.65 19.73
N THR A 188 4.92 1.66 19.56
CA THR A 188 4.74 0.55 20.49
C THR A 188 5.21 -0.74 19.84
N ILE A 189 6.18 -1.42 20.47
CA ILE A 189 6.63 -2.75 20.09
C ILE A 189 6.05 -3.72 21.11
N SER A 190 5.14 -4.58 20.66
CA SER A 190 4.62 -5.67 21.50
C SER A 190 5.39 -6.95 21.18
N THR A 191 6.14 -7.47 22.15
CA THR A 191 6.84 -8.75 22.00
C THR A 191 6.29 -9.75 23.01
N SER A 192 6.18 -11.02 22.62
CA SER A 192 5.71 -12.10 23.49
C SER A 192 6.59 -12.35 24.71
N THR A 193 7.84 -11.88 24.70
CA THR A 193 8.84 -12.14 25.74
C THR A 193 9.27 -10.92 26.54
N ALA A 194 9.18 -9.71 26.00
CA ALA A 194 9.73 -8.49 26.62
C ALA A 194 8.67 -7.47 27.07
N GLY A 195 7.38 -7.78 26.89
CA GLY A 195 6.31 -6.82 27.16
C GLY A 195 6.23 -5.69 26.12
N THR A 196 5.55 -4.61 26.47
CA THR A 196 5.37 -3.45 25.58
C THR A 196 6.47 -2.43 25.83
N VAL A 197 7.23 -2.10 24.80
CA VAL A 197 8.23 -1.02 24.82
C VAL A 197 7.69 0.14 24.00
N THR A 198 7.63 1.32 24.60
CA THR A 198 7.25 2.56 23.92
C THR A 198 8.49 3.42 23.68
N ALA A 199 8.59 4.01 22.48
CA ALA A 199 9.66 4.91 22.10
C ALA A 199 9.06 6.25 21.64
N PRO A 200 8.69 7.15 22.58
CA PRO A 200 8.13 8.45 22.23
C PRO A 200 9.20 9.33 21.57
N GLN A 201 8.83 9.97 20.50
CA GLN A 201 9.67 10.91 19.77
C GLN A 201 8.87 12.16 19.44
N GLU A 202 9.46 13.32 19.73
CA GLU A 202 8.98 14.63 19.32
C GLU A 202 9.98 15.25 18.36
N PHE A 203 9.52 15.74 17.23
CA PHE A 203 10.38 16.39 16.25
C PHE A 203 9.59 17.33 15.33
N ALA A 204 10.24 18.42 14.94
CA ALA A 204 9.78 19.20 13.80
C ALA A 204 10.25 18.55 12.49
N GLY A 205 9.39 18.46 11.48
CA GLY A 205 9.79 17.74 10.28
C GLY A 205 8.90 17.90 9.07
N TYR A 206 9.23 17.11 8.08
CA TYR A 206 8.53 17.03 6.81
C TYR A 206 7.37 16.04 6.82
N GLY A 207 7.41 15.01 7.68
CA GLY A 207 6.32 14.05 7.78
C GLY A 207 6.68 12.72 8.41
N VAL A 208 5.67 11.87 8.47
CA VAL A 208 5.72 10.50 8.97
C VAL A 208 5.09 9.59 7.91
N VAL A 209 5.74 8.47 7.64
CA VAL A 209 5.17 7.37 6.85
C VAL A 209 5.16 6.12 7.71
N VAL A 210 4.00 5.49 7.84
CA VAL A 210 3.82 4.19 8.49
C VAL A 210 3.52 3.18 7.40
N ALA A 211 4.49 2.33 7.12
CA ALA A 211 4.51 1.48 5.95
C ALA A 211 4.36 -0.01 6.31
N ASN A 212 3.46 -0.69 5.61
CA ASN A 212 3.33 -2.13 5.53
C ASN A 212 4.07 -2.68 4.29
N LEU A 213 4.13 -1.89 3.21
CA LEU A 213 4.83 -2.24 1.97
C LEU A 213 6.11 -1.41 1.81
N PRO A 214 7.17 -1.96 1.19
CA PRO A 214 8.40 -1.22 0.92
C PRO A 214 8.23 -0.08 -0.08
N TYR A 215 7.24 -0.18 -0.96
CA TYR A 215 6.99 0.77 -2.03
C TYR A 215 5.77 1.65 -1.75
N PHE A 216 5.88 2.92 -2.14
CA PHE A 216 4.81 3.91 -2.05
C PHE A 216 4.94 4.95 -3.17
N GLY A 217 3.82 5.42 -3.71
CA GLY A 217 3.81 6.53 -4.65
C GLY A 217 4.54 6.27 -5.97
N ALA A 218 4.09 5.26 -6.71
CA ALA A 218 4.62 4.89 -8.03
C ALA A 218 6.03 4.28 -8.02
N GLY A 219 6.30 3.38 -7.09
CA GLY A 219 7.53 2.60 -7.03
C GLY A 219 8.69 3.28 -6.32
N MET A 220 8.42 4.31 -5.52
CA MET A 220 9.42 4.84 -4.58
C MET A 220 9.59 3.87 -3.42
N LYS A 221 10.83 3.52 -3.08
CA LYS A 221 11.15 2.56 -2.02
C LYS A 221 11.28 3.28 -0.68
N VAL A 222 10.15 3.74 -0.14
CA VAL A 222 10.10 4.62 1.05
C VAL A 222 10.47 3.88 2.33
N ALA A 223 10.05 2.63 2.49
CA ALA A 223 10.38 1.78 3.63
C ALA A 223 11.10 0.51 3.12
N PRO A 224 12.41 0.58 2.78
CA PRO A 224 13.10 -0.50 2.07
C PRO A 224 13.11 -1.85 2.78
N LYS A 225 12.89 -1.87 4.10
CA LYS A 225 12.93 -3.06 4.95
C LYS A 225 11.54 -3.59 5.31
N ALA A 226 10.48 -2.90 4.90
CA ALA A 226 9.11 -3.33 5.20
C ALA A 226 8.80 -4.69 4.54
N ASP A 227 8.20 -5.57 5.32
CA ASP A 227 7.72 -6.88 4.88
C ASP A 227 6.28 -7.05 5.34
N PRO A 228 5.30 -7.14 4.43
CA PRO A 228 3.89 -7.22 4.79
C PRO A 228 3.45 -8.57 5.37
N GLY A 229 4.36 -9.41 5.81
CA GLY A 229 4.06 -10.70 6.43
C GLY A 229 4.83 -10.95 7.71
N ASP A 230 5.43 -9.92 8.32
CA ASP A 230 6.27 -10.07 9.51
C ASP A 230 5.61 -9.54 10.81
N GLY A 231 4.36 -9.07 10.72
CA GLY A 231 3.56 -8.61 11.87
C GLY A 231 3.99 -7.27 12.44
N VAL A 232 4.78 -6.46 11.71
CA VAL A 232 5.21 -5.14 12.17
C VAL A 232 5.13 -4.10 11.06
N LEU A 233 5.12 -2.83 11.45
CA LEU A 233 5.11 -1.68 10.54
C LEU A 233 6.46 -0.98 10.58
N ASP A 234 6.93 -0.54 9.42
CA ASP A 234 8.11 0.29 9.30
C ASP A 234 7.72 1.78 9.29
N ILE A 235 8.15 2.51 10.29
CA ILE A 235 7.84 3.93 10.48
C ILE A 235 9.04 4.74 10.02
N VAL A 236 8.84 5.60 9.02
CA VAL A 236 9.87 6.49 8.49
C VAL A 236 9.56 7.92 8.95
N LEU A 237 10.44 8.49 9.76
CA LEU A 237 10.35 9.83 10.30
C LEU A 237 11.25 10.76 9.49
N MET A 238 10.66 11.81 8.92
CA MET A 238 11.36 12.77 8.06
C MET A 238 11.57 14.06 8.85
N ARG A 239 12.70 14.17 9.55
CA ARG A 239 13.04 15.34 10.39
C ARG A 239 13.30 16.60 9.58
N HIS A 240 13.21 17.73 10.26
CA HIS A 240 13.52 19.02 9.65
C HIS A 240 14.97 19.07 9.15
N ALA A 241 15.13 19.61 7.95
CA ALA A 241 16.41 19.92 7.34
C ALA A 241 16.23 21.10 6.36
N PRO A 242 17.28 21.83 5.99
CA PRO A 242 17.19 22.82 4.92
C PRO A 242 16.59 22.20 3.64
N LYS A 243 15.71 22.94 2.95
CA LYS A 243 15.00 22.43 1.77
C LYS A 243 15.92 21.84 0.70
N LEU A 244 17.09 22.44 0.50
CA LEU A 244 18.11 21.91 -0.43
C LEU A 244 18.67 20.55 0.02
N THR A 245 18.84 20.35 1.33
CA THR A 245 19.24 19.06 1.88
C THR A 245 18.15 18.02 1.70
N PHE A 246 16.88 18.41 1.90
CA PHE A 246 15.74 17.51 1.71
C PHE A 246 15.57 17.08 0.24
N LEU A 247 16.02 17.84 -0.74
CA LEU A 247 16.06 17.38 -2.14
C LEU A 247 16.89 16.09 -2.32
N ARG A 248 17.90 15.86 -1.48
CA ARG A 248 18.68 14.60 -1.50
C ARG A 248 17.81 13.40 -1.13
N VAL A 249 16.82 13.58 -0.24
CA VAL A 249 15.84 12.54 0.08
C VAL A 249 15.09 12.13 -1.19
N LEU A 250 14.56 13.10 -1.94
CA LEU A 250 13.80 12.85 -3.16
C LEU A 250 14.61 12.14 -4.24
N THR A 251 15.93 12.40 -4.34
CA THR A 251 16.80 11.72 -5.31
C THR A 251 17.13 10.29 -4.90
N LYS A 252 17.26 10.01 -3.61
CA LYS A 252 17.65 8.71 -3.07
C LYS A 252 16.46 7.77 -2.81
N ILE A 253 15.25 8.30 -2.61
CA ILE A 253 14.07 7.54 -2.19
C ILE A 253 13.68 6.42 -3.17
N ARG A 254 13.91 6.61 -4.47
CA ARG A 254 13.63 5.58 -5.48
C ARG A 254 14.45 4.31 -5.28
N LYS A 255 15.66 4.42 -4.74
CA LYS A 255 16.57 3.30 -4.46
C LYS A 255 16.48 2.84 -3.00
N GLY A 256 15.72 3.54 -2.15
CA GLY A 256 15.66 3.29 -0.72
C GLY A 256 16.88 3.76 0.07
N ALA A 257 17.84 4.44 -0.58
CA ALA A 257 19.08 4.91 0.07
C ALA A 257 18.89 6.21 0.89
N HIS A 258 17.69 6.75 0.94
CA HIS A 258 17.38 7.92 1.76
C HIS A 258 17.38 7.61 3.26
N ILE A 259 17.14 6.34 3.66
CA ILE A 259 17.18 5.93 5.07
C ILE A 259 18.58 6.03 5.71
N GLU A 260 19.61 6.23 4.91
CA GLU A 260 21.00 6.44 5.36
C GLU A 260 21.31 7.92 5.65
N LEU A 261 20.35 8.82 5.44
CA LEU A 261 20.53 10.23 5.64
C LEU A 261 20.18 10.62 7.09
N ASP A 262 20.96 11.49 7.72
CA ASP A 262 20.82 11.91 9.13
C ASP A 262 19.44 12.50 9.49
N GLN A 263 18.71 13.02 8.50
CA GLN A 263 17.38 13.58 8.71
C GLN A 263 16.27 12.52 8.60
N ILE A 264 16.59 11.26 8.38
CA ILE A 264 15.62 10.17 8.28
C ILE A 264 15.88 9.17 9.39
N ASP A 265 14.89 8.98 10.24
CA ASP A 265 14.91 7.89 11.21
C ASP A 265 13.93 6.80 10.79
N THR A 266 14.24 5.57 11.16
CA THR A 266 13.34 4.43 10.95
C THR A 266 13.11 3.69 12.27
N VAL A 267 11.85 3.40 12.56
CA VAL A 267 11.43 2.64 13.74
C VAL A 267 10.53 1.51 13.28
N ARG A 268 10.64 0.33 13.92
CA ARG A 268 9.70 -0.78 13.69
C ARG A 268 8.77 -0.93 14.87
N ALA A 269 7.49 -1.08 14.64
CA ALA A 269 6.49 -1.17 15.69
C ALA A 269 5.26 -1.97 15.24
N THR A 270 4.53 -2.54 16.21
CA THR A 270 3.22 -3.17 15.95
C THR A 270 2.09 -2.16 15.98
N ALA A 271 2.29 -1.04 16.67
CA ALA A 271 1.34 0.07 16.71
C ALA A 271 2.08 1.39 16.89
N VAL A 272 1.46 2.47 16.42
CA VAL A 272 1.96 3.82 16.59
C VAL A 272 0.80 4.80 16.78
N THR A 273 0.97 5.73 17.71
CA THR A 273 0.09 6.89 17.85
C THR A 273 0.82 8.12 17.34
N VAL A 274 0.17 8.89 16.47
CA VAL A 274 0.74 10.10 15.89
C VAL A 274 -0.17 11.29 16.19
N THR A 275 0.41 12.34 16.79
CA THR A 275 -0.23 13.66 16.90
C THR A 275 0.61 14.72 16.21
N PHE A 276 -0.01 15.85 15.90
CA PHE A 276 0.63 16.94 15.15
C PHE A 276 0.00 18.29 15.53
N ASP A 277 0.77 19.36 15.45
CA ASP A 277 0.45 20.69 15.96
C ASP A 277 -0.47 21.53 15.06
N ARG A 278 -0.76 21.10 13.83
CA ARG A 278 -1.67 21.79 12.91
C ARG A 278 -2.42 20.82 12.01
N PRO A 279 -3.58 21.22 11.45
CA PRO A 279 -4.38 20.33 10.59
C PRO A 279 -3.58 19.82 9.38
N LEU A 280 -3.57 18.52 9.18
CA LEU A 280 -2.97 17.83 8.04
C LEU A 280 -3.96 16.86 7.43
N LYS A 281 -3.90 16.69 6.10
CA LYS A 281 -4.53 15.54 5.46
C LYS A 281 -3.74 14.28 5.77
N VAL A 282 -4.46 13.21 6.05
CA VAL A 282 -3.90 11.87 6.23
C VAL A 282 -4.05 11.11 4.93
N GLY A 283 -2.96 10.65 4.35
CA GLY A 283 -3.01 9.83 3.16
C GLY A 283 -2.94 8.35 3.50
N ALA A 284 -3.70 7.52 2.79
CA ALA A 284 -3.63 6.07 2.89
C ALA A 284 -4.02 5.43 1.55
N ASP A 285 -3.19 4.55 1.01
CA ASP A 285 -3.38 3.85 -0.27
C ASP A 285 -3.78 4.76 -1.45
N GLY A 286 -3.33 6.02 -1.44
CA GLY A 286 -3.63 7.01 -2.48
C GLY A 286 -4.93 7.81 -2.26
N GLU A 287 -5.69 7.54 -1.23
CA GLU A 287 -6.82 8.35 -0.77
C GLU A 287 -6.37 9.35 0.30
N LEU A 288 -7.08 10.47 0.45
CA LEU A 288 -6.81 11.49 1.45
C LEU A 288 -8.01 11.63 2.39
N PHE A 289 -7.75 11.64 3.68
CA PHE A 289 -8.74 11.68 4.75
C PHE A 289 -8.56 12.91 5.63
N ASP A 290 -9.68 13.43 6.14
CA ASP A 290 -9.73 14.46 7.18
C ASP A 290 -9.88 13.80 8.55
N LEU A 291 -8.82 13.13 9.02
CA LEU A 291 -8.80 12.50 10.33
C LEU A 291 -8.16 13.44 11.35
N LEU A 292 -8.77 13.52 12.52
CA LEU A 292 -8.23 14.32 13.63
C LEU A 292 -7.28 13.47 14.49
N PRO A 293 -6.19 14.08 15.00
CA PRO A 293 -5.30 13.44 15.96
C PRO A 293 -5.99 13.26 17.33
N PRO A 294 -5.59 12.26 18.13
CA PRO A 294 -4.52 11.30 17.86
C PRO A 294 -4.89 10.26 16.80
N LEU A 295 -3.98 10.05 15.85
CA LEU A 295 -4.11 8.95 14.90
C LEU A 295 -3.57 7.68 15.55
N ARG A 296 -4.37 6.63 15.60
CA ARG A 296 -3.97 5.31 16.04
C ARG A 296 -3.80 4.41 14.82
N ILE A 297 -2.60 3.88 14.67
CA ILE A 297 -2.23 3.05 13.52
C ILE A 297 -1.64 1.76 14.09
N SER A 298 -2.15 0.61 13.67
CA SER A 298 -1.65 -0.69 14.13
C SER A 298 -1.65 -1.71 13.01
N VAL A 299 -0.76 -2.69 13.11
CA VAL A 299 -0.76 -3.84 12.21
C VAL A 299 -1.98 -4.73 12.49
N LEU A 300 -2.55 -5.28 11.43
CA LEU A 300 -3.51 -6.38 11.43
C LEU A 300 -2.76 -7.58 10.84
N PRO A 301 -2.16 -8.42 11.67
CA PRO A 301 -1.29 -9.49 11.18
C PRO A 301 -2.10 -10.57 10.47
N GLU A 302 -1.52 -11.13 9.40
CA GLU A 302 -2.11 -12.20 8.58
C GLU A 302 -3.58 -11.95 8.20
N ALA A 303 -3.92 -10.69 7.87
CA ALA A 303 -5.30 -10.29 7.63
C ALA A 303 -5.93 -10.94 6.38
N LEU A 304 -5.11 -11.38 5.43
CA LEU A 304 -5.50 -12.12 4.25
C LEU A 304 -4.30 -12.84 3.62
N TYR A 305 -4.56 -13.63 2.56
CA TYR A 305 -3.51 -14.28 1.77
C TYR A 305 -3.44 -13.71 0.35
N VAL A 306 -2.21 -13.47 -0.13
CA VAL A 306 -1.95 -13.02 -1.51
C VAL A 306 -1.38 -14.16 -2.33
N ILE A 307 -1.89 -14.36 -3.54
CA ILE A 307 -1.28 -15.30 -4.50
C ILE A 307 0.01 -14.69 -5.04
N ALA A 308 1.12 -15.35 -4.75
CA ALA A 308 2.47 -14.92 -5.10
C ALA A 308 3.31 -16.04 -5.72
N PRO A 309 4.43 -15.72 -6.37
CA PRO A 309 5.38 -16.72 -6.83
C PRO A 309 5.89 -17.57 -5.68
N ARG A 310 6.15 -18.83 -5.94
CA ARG A 310 6.86 -19.71 -4.99
C ARG A 310 8.21 -19.10 -4.67
N VAL A 311 8.49 -18.96 -3.39
CA VAL A 311 9.85 -18.63 -2.95
C VAL A 311 10.71 -19.87 -3.25
N GLY A 312 11.54 -19.78 -4.26
CA GLY A 312 12.50 -20.85 -4.54
C GLY A 312 13.31 -21.08 -3.27
N ARG A 313 13.28 -22.30 -2.72
CA ARG A 313 14.29 -22.71 -1.76
C ARG A 313 15.63 -22.51 -2.49
N ILE A 314 16.39 -21.51 -2.07
CA ILE A 314 17.79 -21.42 -2.44
C ILE A 314 18.38 -22.70 -1.87
N GLY A 315 18.60 -23.69 -2.76
CA GLY A 315 19.25 -24.91 -2.38
C GLY A 315 20.60 -24.52 -1.81
N CYS A 316 20.85 -24.85 -0.55
CA CYS A 316 22.21 -24.94 -0.08
C CYS A 316 22.95 -25.92 -1.03
N LEU A 317 23.70 -25.37 -1.95
CA LEU A 317 24.76 -26.13 -2.61
C LEU A 317 25.80 -26.39 -1.53
N THR A 318 25.76 -27.58 -0.99
CA THR A 318 26.85 -28.17 -0.21
C THR A 318 28.12 -28.27 -1.05
#